data_88ee2c780489ee0947de87a6622ca13c
#
_entry.id   88ee2c780489ee0947de87a6622ca13c
#
_cell.length_a   1.000
_cell.length_b   1.000
_cell.length_c   1.000
_cell.angle_alpha   90.00
_cell.angle_beta   90.00
_cell.angle_gamma   90.00
#
_symmetry.space_group_name_H-M   'P 1'
#
loop_
_entity.id
_entity.type
_entity.pdbx_description
1 polymer ?
#
loop_
_entity_poly.entity_id
_entity_poly.type
_entity_poly.pdbx_seq_one_letter_code
_entity_poly.pdbx_strand_id
1 'polypeptide(L)'
;MKRFIAVLVTVFTCLLGANNAFAADDSNALQQIKESGTLRVGLSTFVPWAMRDKQGDLIGFEVDVAKRLAADAGLKVEFVPTAWDGIIPALLAGKFDVIIGGLTITPERNMSVLFTHPYSYSAVQMVASKKLASKMTTIADYNKRSVTIAVRSGAYPVQTARKLFPKAKLRQFDDETQAFQEVLNGNAQAALASTPTPEQMVIKNPESLFMPFKKPLTRYATGFAIRQGDFNLLNFLNNWIQVRTEDGWLNNRYQYWFKTTDWQNLVNENN
;
A
#
# COMPACT_ATOMS: atom_id res chain seq x y z
N MET A 1 -45.27 -21.44 -56.37
CA MET A 1 -44.12 -20.53 -56.32
C MET A 1 -44.29 -19.32 -55.38
N LYS A 2 -45.50 -18.89 -55.01
CA LYS A 2 -45.70 -17.72 -54.13
C LYS A 2 -45.52 -17.97 -52.60
N ARG A 3 -45.45 -19.24 -52.15
CA ARG A 3 -45.27 -19.57 -50.71
C ARG A 3 -43.82 -19.76 -50.27
N PHE A 4 -42.89 -19.94 -51.21
CA PHE A 4 -41.45 -20.10 -50.88
C PHE A 4 -40.70 -18.76 -50.73
N ILE A 5 -41.22 -17.67 -51.29
CA ILE A 5 -40.57 -16.36 -51.22
C ILE A 5 -40.83 -15.68 -49.85
N ALA A 6 -42.00 -15.98 -49.22
CA ALA A 6 -42.32 -15.39 -47.90
C ALA A 6 -41.46 -15.94 -46.74
N VAL A 7 -40.98 -17.18 -46.85
CA VAL A 7 -40.12 -17.78 -45.80
C VAL A 7 -38.67 -17.27 -45.87
N LEU A 8 -38.19 -16.90 -47.07
CA LEU A 8 -36.79 -16.42 -47.22
C LEU A 8 -36.59 -14.97 -46.73
N VAL A 9 -37.67 -14.15 -46.78
CA VAL A 9 -37.61 -12.75 -46.30
C VAL A 9 -37.63 -12.70 -44.75
N THR A 10 -38.34 -13.63 -44.11
CA THR A 10 -38.46 -13.65 -42.63
C THR A 10 -37.17 -14.17 -41.96
N VAL A 11 -36.36 -14.98 -42.63
CA VAL A 11 -35.05 -15.46 -42.09
C VAL A 11 -33.96 -14.42 -42.22
N PHE A 12 -34.04 -13.52 -43.23
CA PHE A 12 -33.02 -12.49 -43.45
C PHE A 12 -33.22 -11.28 -42.51
N THR A 13 -34.41 -11.03 -41.99
CA THR A 13 -34.63 -9.95 -41.00
C THR A 13 -34.22 -10.33 -39.58
N CYS A 14 -34.10 -11.62 -39.24
CA CYS A 14 -33.60 -12.04 -37.92
C CYS A 14 -32.08 -12.03 -37.78
N LEU A 15 -31.34 -11.91 -38.87
CA LEU A 15 -29.84 -11.88 -38.87
C LEU A 15 -29.27 -10.45 -38.70
N LEU A 16 -30.12 -9.41 -38.82
CA LEU A 16 -29.67 -8.02 -38.63
C LEU A 16 -29.87 -7.48 -37.20
N GLY A 17 -30.47 -8.28 -36.30
CA GLY A 17 -30.71 -7.89 -34.90
C GLY A 17 -29.70 -8.34 -33.86
N ALA A 18 -28.63 -9.05 -34.27
CA ALA A 18 -27.72 -9.70 -33.31
C ALA A 18 -26.37 -9.00 -33.10
N ASN A 19 -26.20 -7.76 -33.57
CA ASN A 19 -24.93 -7.05 -33.47
C ASN A 19 -24.84 -5.99 -32.35
N ASN A 20 -25.69 -6.08 -31.32
CA ASN A 20 -25.65 -5.12 -30.21
C ASN A 20 -25.28 -5.78 -28.86
N ALA A 21 -24.48 -6.80 -28.86
CA ALA A 21 -24.13 -7.48 -27.60
C ALA A 21 -22.62 -7.71 -27.45
N PHE A 22 -21.80 -6.71 -27.68
CA PHE A 22 -20.47 -6.55 -27.10
C PHE A 22 -20.10 -5.06 -27.10
N ALA A 23 -20.96 -4.22 -26.53
CA ALA A 23 -20.42 -3.08 -25.82
C ALA A 23 -19.72 -3.71 -24.61
N ALA A 24 -18.43 -3.96 -24.70
CA ALA A 24 -17.62 -4.08 -23.51
C ALA A 24 -18.01 -2.88 -22.66
N ASP A 25 -18.48 -3.15 -21.47
CA ASP A 25 -18.66 -2.15 -20.44
C ASP A 25 -17.22 -1.65 -20.11
N ASP A 26 -16.73 -0.80 -21.00
CA ASP A 26 -15.52 -0.02 -20.83
C ASP A 26 -15.89 1.06 -19.81
N SER A 27 -16.31 0.61 -18.62
CA SER A 27 -16.58 1.47 -17.50
C SER A 27 -15.25 2.08 -17.08
N ASN A 28 -14.87 3.12 -17.82
CA ASN A 28 -13.69 3.92 -17.60
C ASN A 28 -13.78 4.46 -16.17
N ALA A 29 -13.03 3.87 -15.24
CA ALA A 29 -13.05 4.25 -13.82
C ALA A 29 -12.81 5.75 -13.65
N LEU A 30 -11.98 6.36 -14.48
CA LEU A 30 -11.78 7.81 -14.49
C LEU A 30 -13.06 8.56 -14.80
N GLN A 31 -13.89 8.08 -15.72
CA GLN A 31 -15.17 8.72 -16.05
C GLN A 31 -16.17 8.59 -14.90
N GLN A 32 -16.27 7.43 -14.27
CA GLN A 32 -17.11 7.22 -13.09
C GLN A 32 -16.69 8.13 -11.91
N ILE A 33 -15.39 8.28 -11.67
CA ILE A 33 -14.85 9.20 -10.65
C ILE A 33 -15.25 10.64 -10.97
N LYS A 34 -15.13 11.08 -12.22
CA LYS A 34 -15.54 12.43 -12.65
C LYS A 34 -17.03 12.66 -12.47
N GLU A 35 -17.88 11.69 -12.82
CA GLU A 35 -19.33 11.79 -12.70
C GLU A 35 -19.80 11.82 -11.24
N SER A 36 -19.18 11.01 -10.38
CA SER A 36 -19.45 11.01 -8.94
C SER A 36 -18.90 12.24 -8.21
N GLY A 37 -17.90 12.91 -8.80
CA GLY A 37 -17.16 13.99 -8.16
C GLY A 37 -16.34 13.57 -6.95
N THR A 38 -16.10 12.26 -6.75
CA THR A 38 -15.47 11.71 -5.56
C THR A 38 -14.42 10.64 -5.93
N LEU A 39 -13.22 10.79 -5.39
CA LEU A 39 -12.16 9.78 -5.45
C LEU A 39 -12.16 8.97 -4.16
N ARG A 40 -12.51 7.68 -4.23
CA ARG A 40 -12.47 6.77 -3.10
C ARG A 40 -11.09 6.13 -2.99
N VAL A 41 -10.45 6.32 -1.84
CA VAL A 41 -9.06 5.92 -1.59
C VAL A 41 -8.98 4.86 -0.50
N GLY A 42 -8.51 3.68 -0.86
CA GLY A 42 -8.18 2.62 0.09
C GLY A 42 -6.81 2.85 0.72
N LEU A 43 -6.76 2.78 2.04
CA LEU A 43 -5.53 2.85 2.82
C LEU A 43 -5.64 2.02 4.10
N SER A 44 -4.50 1.80 4.76
CA SER A 44 -4.45 1.23 6.10
C SER A 44 -3.59 2.12 6.99
N THR A 45 -3.91 2.15 8.27
CA THR A 45 -3.17 2.99 9.22
C THR A 45 -1.81 2.37 9.56
N PHE A 46 -0.76 3.17 9.48
CA PHE A 46 0.57 2.94 10.06
C PHE A 46 1.38 4.25 10.01
N VAL A 47 2.15 4.49 11.04
CA VAL A 47 2.86 5.76 11.28
C VAL A 47 4.17 5.78 10.49
N PRO A 48 4.55 6.89 9.83
CA PRO A 48 3.82 8.16 9.64
C PRO A 48 3.07 8.23 8.29
N TRP A 49 2.81 7.10 7.66
CA TRP A 49 2.18 7.02 6.34
C TRP A 49 0.72 7.45 6.38
N ALA A 50 -0.07 6.83 7.28
CA ALA A 50 -1.44 7.20 7.57
C ALA A 50 -1.75 6.88 9.04
N MET A 51 -2.34 7.83 9.76
CA MET A 51 -2.67 7.70 11.17
C MET A 51 -3.80 8.65 11.53
N ARG A 52 -4.26 8.60 12.78
CA ARG A 52 -5.25 9.56 13.28
C ARG A 52 -4.57 10.61 14.16
N ASP A 53 -4.98 11.84 13.99
CA ASP A 53 -4.59 12.94 14.88
C ASP A 53 -5.35 12.89 16.22
N LYS A 54 -5.13 13.91 17.06
CA LYS A 54 -5.80 14.05 18.36
C LYS A 54 -7.32 14.24 18.26
N GLN A 55 -7.82 14.70 17.12
CA GLN A 55 -9.23 14.89 16.80
C GLN A 55 -9.87 13.65 16.18
N GLY A 56 -9.06 12.66 15.80
CA GLY A 56 -9.50 11.43 15.15
C GLY A 56 -9.48 11.51 13.62
N ASP A 57 -9.05 12.64 13.07
CA ASP A 57 -8.95 12.84 11.62
C ASP A 57 -7.75 12.10 11.03
N LEU A 58 -7.89 11.65 9.79
CA LEU A 58 -6.78 11.01 9.07
C LEU A 58 -5.76 12.04 8.64
N ILE A 59 -4.50 11.79 9.01
CA ILE A 59 -3.30 12.54 8.64
C ILE A 59 -2.17 11.57 8.25
N GLY A 60 -1.14 12.07 7.60
CA GLY A 60 0.03 11.29 7.19
C GLY A 60 0.39 11.56 5.74
N PHE A 61 1.52 10.99 5.31
CA PHE A 61 2.04 11.19 3.96
C PHE A 61 1.02 10.76 2.88
N GLU A 62 0.43 9.58 3.01
CA GLU A 62 -0.54 9.04 2.06
C GLU A 62 -1.84 9.85 2.04
N VAL A 63 -2.22 10.36 3.20
CA VAL A 63 -3.42 11.20 3.33
C VAL A 63 -3.21 12.55 2.63
N ASP A 64 -2.03 13.17 2.79
CA ASP A 64 -1.68 14.41 2.09
C ASP A 64 -1.65 14.18 0.57
N VAL A 65 -1.05 13.07 0.12
CA VAL A 65 -0.98 12.70 -1.31
C VAL A 65 -2.37 12.55 -1.89
N ALA A 66 -3.26 11.82 -1.22
CA ALA A 66 -4.63 11.61 -1.68
C ALA A 66 -5.47 12.90 -1.68
N LYS A 67 -5.37 13.72 -0.63
CA LYS A 67 -6.04 15.03 -0.54
C LYS A 67 -5.57 15.96 -1.67
N ARG A 68 -4.28 16.00 -1.93
CA ARG A 68 -3.72 16.84 -3.00
C ARG A 68 -4.14 16.36 -4.39
N LEU A 69 -4.10 15.06 -4.65
CA LEU A 69 -4.56 14.46 -5.91
C LEU A 69 -6.02 14.81 -6.19
N ALA A 70 -6.89 14.63 -5.20
CA ALA A 70 -8.31 14.95 -5.36
C ALA A 70 -8.51 16.45 -5.59
N ALA A 71 -7.84 17.32 -4.82
CA ALA A 71 -7.95 18.77 -4.99
C ALA A 71 -7.48 19.24 -6.37
N ASP A 72 -6.35 18.73 -6.87
CA ASP A 72 -5.82 19.05 -8.19
C ASP A 72 -6.77 18.58 -9.32
N ALA A 73 -7.57 17.54 -9.08
CA ALA A 73 -8.58 17.02 -10.01
C ALA A 73 -9.97 17.67 -9.86
N GLY A 74 -10.17 18.59 -8.91
CA GLY A 74 -11.48 19.16 -8.60
C GLY A 74 -12.46 18.16 -7.98
N LEU A 75 -11.96 17.12 -7.30
CA LEU A 75 -12.73 16.04 -6.70
C LEU A 75 -12.77 16.15 -5.16
N LYS A 76 -13.78 15.55 -4.56
CA LYS A 76 -13.75 15.20 -3.14
C LYS A 76 -12.93 13.93 -2.93
N VAL A 77 -12.28 13.78 -1.78
CA VAL A 77 -11.63 12.53 -1.38
C VAL A 77 -12.48 11.84 -0.31
N GLU A 78 -12.68 10.55 -0.49
CA GLU A 78 -13.28 9.67 0.51
C GLU A 78 -12.25 8.59 0.88
N PHE A 79 -11.90 8.51 2.17
CA PHE A 79 -10.98 7.48 2.66
C PHE A 79 -11.75 6.24 3.11
N VAL A 80 -11.31 5.07 2.66
CA VAL A 80 -11.86 3.76 3.02
C VAL A 80 -10.79 2.96 3.78
N PRO A 81 -10.67 3.14 5.12
CA PRO A 81 -9.71 2.39 5.93
C PRO A 81 -9.99 0.90 5.82
N THR A 82 -8.95 0.12 5.52
CA THR A 82 -9.07 -1.30 5.22
C THR A 82 -7.89 -2.05 5.87
N ALA A 83 -8.14 -3.26 6.39
CA ALA A 83 -7.08 -4.13 6.86
C ALA A 83 -6.07 -4.40 5.74
N TRP A 84 -4.77 -4.35 6.07
CA TRP A 84 -3.72 -4.33 5.04
C TRP A 84 -3.68 -5.59 4.18
N ASP A 85 -3.88 -6.76 4.75
CA ASP A 85 -3.90 -8.03 4.03
C ASP A 85 -5.11 -8.18 3.10
N GLY A 86 -6.20 -7.45 3.38
CA GLY A 86 -7.41 -7.39 2.56
C GLY A 86 -7.46 -6.24 1.55
N ILE A 87 -6.42 -5.38 1.46
CA ILE A 87 -6.53 -4.12 0.69
C ILE A 87 -6.63 -4.36 -0.82
N ILE A 88 -5.85 -5.29 -1.38
CA ILE A 88 -5.96 -5.65 -2.82
C ILE A 88 -7.29 -6.34 -3.12
N PRO A 89 -7.74 -7.36 -2.38
CA PRO A 89 -9.09 -7.90 -2.52
C PRO A 89 -10.20 -6.85 -2.48
N ALA A 90 -10.12 -5.87 -1.58
CA ALA A 90 -11.11 -4.79 -1.46
C ALA A 90 -11.12 -3.86 -2.70
N LEU A 91 -9.94 -3.55 -3.27
CA LEU A 91 -9.82 -2.83 -4.55
C LEU A 91 -10.50 -3.61 -5.68
N LEU A 92 -10.20 -4.90 -5.81
CA LEU A 92 -10.76 -5.77 -6.84
C LEU A 92 -12.28 -5.92 -6.71
N ALA A 93 -12.79 -5.87 -5.48
CA ALA A 93 -14.23 -5.86 -5.18
C ALA A 93 -14.89 -4.48 -5.37
N GLY A 94 -14.16 -3.45 -5.85
CA GLY A 94 -14.71 -2.13 -6.14
C GLY A 94 -15.08 -1.30 -4.90
N LYS A 95 -14.55 -1.63 -3.71
CA LYS A 95 -14.82 -0.87 -2.48
C LYS A 95 -14.28 0.55 -2.55
N PHE A 96 -13.24 0.78 -3.33
CA PHE A 96 -12.63 2.07 -3.63
C PHE A 96 -11.99 2.04 -5.03
N ASP A 97 -11.50 3.17 -5.49
CA ASP A 97 -11.03 3.36 -6.86
C ASP A 97 -9.52 3.17 -6.99
N VAL A 98 -8.78 3.53 -5.96
CA VAL A 98 -7.32 3.51 -5.93
C VAL A 98 -6.81 3.18 -4.53
N ILE A 99 -5.69 2.46 -4.45
CA ILE A 99 -4.92 2.31 -3.20
C ILE A 99 -3.83 3.40 -3.19
N ILE A 100 -3.88 4.28 -2.18
CA ILE A 100 -2.81 5.23 -1.83
C ILE A 100 -2.46 4.95 -0.38
N GLY A 101 -1.42 4.12 -0.16
CA GLY A 101 -1.12 3.58 1.17
C GLY A 101 0.27 2.94 1.26
N GLY A 102 1.25 3.40 0.49
CA GLY A 102 2.61 2.85 0.53
C GLY A 102 2.72 1.43 -0.02
N LEU A 103 1.84 1.04 -0.96
CA LEU A 103 1.84 -0.31 -1.50
C LEU A 103 3.08 -0.56 -2.35
N THR A 104 3.91 -1.50 -1.92
CA THR A 104 5.14 -1.90 -2.64
C THR A 104 4.80 -2.47 -4.00
N ILE A 105 5.44 -1.95 -5.04
CA ILE A 105 5.39 -2.51 -6.39
C ILE A 105 6.13 -3.84 -6.39
N THR A 106 5.43 -4.93 -6.69
CA THR A 106 6.04 -6.26 -6.88
C THR A 106 5.44 -6.94 -8.11
N PRO A 107 6.22 -7.79 -8.83
CA PRO A 107 5.68 -8.55 -9.96
C PRO A 107 4.47 -9.39 -9.60
N GLU A 108 4.47 -10.02 -8.41
CA GLU A 108 3.36 -10.83 -7.91
C GLU A 108 2.07 -10.01 -7.80
N ARG A 109 2.13 -8.83 -7.16
CA ARG A 109 0.96 -7.94 -7.03
C ARG A 109 0.51 -7.39 -8.38
N ASN A 110 1.47 -7.11 -9.27
CA ASN A 110 1.18 -6.56 -10.59
C ASN A 110 0.46 -7.57 -11.52
N MET A 111 0.46 -8.86 -11.19
CA MET A 111 -0.40 -9.85 -11.86
C MET A 111 -1.89 -9.65 -11.57
N SER A 112 -2.24 -8.96 -10.48
CA SER A 112 -3.63 -8.76 -10.05
C SER A 112 -4.11 -7.32 -10.19
N VAL A 113 -3.21 -6.32 -10.11
CA VAL A 113 -3.52 -4.89 -10.16
C VAL A 113 -2.56 -4.16 -11.09
N LEU A 114 -2.95 -2.97 -11.57
CA LEU A 114 -2.00 -2.06 -12.24
C LEU A 114 -1.36 -1.14 -11.19
N PHE A 115 -0.06 -0.93 -11.32
CA PHE A 115 0.67 0.07 -10.55
C PHE A 115 1.00 1.29 -11.39
N THR A 116 0.95 2.45 -10.76
CA THR A 116 1.51 3.68 -11.32
C THR A 116 3.04 3.63 -11.33
N HIS A 117 3.67 4.63 -11.95
CA HIS A 117 5.05 4.96 -11.67
C HIS A 117 5.26 5.16 -10.16
N PRO A 118 6.48 4.90 -9.65
CA PRO A 118 6.77 5.14 -8.24
C PRO A 118 6.55 6.61 -7.86
N TYR A 119 5.82 6.84 -6.75
CA TYR A 119 5.69 8.17 -6.14
C TYR A 119 6.53 8.30 -4.87
N SER A 120 7.02 7.19 -4.32
CA SER A 120 7.85 7.17 -3.12
C SER A 120 8.72 5.92 -3.09
N TYR A 121 9.75 5.95 -2.25
CA TYR A 121 10.68 4.85 -2.01
C TYR A 121 10.82 4.61 -0.52
N SER A 122 10.97 3.36 -0.14
CA SER A 122 11.18 2.96 1.25
C SER A 122 12.16 1.77 1.33
N ALA A 123 12.38 1.27 2.52
CA ALA A 123 13.29 0.16 2.76
C ALA A 123 12.78 -0.71 3.92
N VAL A 124 13.17 -1.97 3.96
CA VAL A 124 12.95 -2.84 5.11
C VAL A 124 14.15 -2.80 6.02
N GLN A 125 13.90 -2.54 7.28
CA GLN A 125 14.90 -2.62 8.35
C GLN A 125 14.46 -3.58 9.45
N MET A 126 15.42 -3.99 10.25
CA MET A 126 15.22 -4.85 11.41
C MET A 126 15.46 -4.07 12.68
N VAL A 127 14.53 -4.20 13.62
CA VAL A 127 14.75 -3.85 15.03
C VAL A 127 14.83 -5.14 15.83
N ALA A 128 15.71 -5.20 16.82
CA ALA A 128 15.96 -6.40 17.62
C ALA A 128 15.97 -6.13 19.12
N SER A 129 15.62 -7.15 19.90
CA SER A 129 15.62 -7.13 21.36
C SER A 129 17.06 -7.16 21.90
N LYS A 130 17.43 -6.18 22.70
CA LYS A 130 18.72 -6.21 23.42
C LYS A 130 18.83 -7.41 24.35
N LYS A 131 17.73 -7.80 24.98
CA LYS A 131 17.67 -8.94 25.91
C LYS A 131 17.91 -10.26 25.19
N LEU A 132 17.35 -10.47 24.00
CA LEU A 132 17.36 -11.78 23.33
C LEU A 132 18.39 -11.87 22.20
N ALA A 133 18.83 -10.74 21.64
CA ALA A 133 19.60 -10.71 20.39
C ALA A 133 20.84 -9.79 20.41
N SER A 134 21.28 -9.30 21.58
CA SER A 134 22.41 -8.34 21.68
C SER A 134 23.72 -8.81 21.04
N LYS A 135 23.93 -10.13 20.92
CA LYS A 135 25.10 -10.73 20.29
C LYS A 135 24.87 -11.15 18.83
N MET A 136 23.69 -10.92 18.30
CA MET A 136 23.31 -11.31 16.93
C MET A 136 23.56 -10.13 15.98
N THR A 137 24.57 -10.25 15.13
CA THR A 137 25.02 -9.13 14.27
C THR A 137 25.03 -9.48 12.78
N THR A 138 24.76 -10.73 12.42
CA THR A 138 24.78 -11.21 11.03
C THR A 138 23.43 -11.78 10.61
N ILE A 139 23.20 -11.83 9.30
CA ILE A 139 21.99 -12.50 8.73
C ILE A 139 21.91 -13.97 9.21
N ALA A 140 23.06 -14.66 9.29
CA ALA A 140 23.11 -16.06 9.73
C ALA A 140 22.66 -16.25 11.19
N ASP A 141 22.89 -15.26 12.06
CA ASP A 141 22.45 -15.33 13.45
C ASP A 141 20.93 -15.31 13.57
N TYR A 142 20.25 -14.52 12.73
CA TYR A 142 18.80 -14.44 12.68
C TYR A 142 18.16 -15.56 11.85
N ASN A 143 18.93 -16.27 11.00
CA ASN A 143 18.41 -17.35 10.17
C ASN A 143 18.54 -18.73 10.85
N LYS A 144 17.95 -18.88 12.03
CA LYS A 144 17.95 -20.12 12.84
C LYS A 144 16.54 -20.49 13.25
N ARG A 145 16.23 -21.80 13.39
CA ARG A 145 14.91 -22.29 13.84
C ARG A 145 14.52 -21.84 15.25
N SER A 146 15.49 -21.45 16.07
CA SER A 146 15.27 -20.90 17.41
C SER A 146 14.91 -19.41 17.42
N VAL A 147 15.02 -18.72 16.27
CA VAL A 147 14.74 -17.30 16.15
C VAL A 147 13.33 -17.08 15.67
N THR A 148 12.63 -16.19 16.34
CA THR A 148 11.30 -15.68 15.95
C THR A 148 11.45 -14.25 15.45
N ILE A 149 10.88 -13.97 14.29
CA ILE A 149 10.82 -12.65 13.67
C ILE A 149 9.35 -12.25 13.54
N ALA A 150 8.98 -11.11 14.11
CA ALA A 150 7.64 -10.55 14.02
C ALA A 150 7.51 -9.63 12.81
N VAL A 151 6.39 -9.69 12.10
CA VAL A 151 6.12 -8.89 10.90
C VAL A 151 4.63 -8.59 10.79
N ARG A 152 4.27 -7.52 10.07
CA ARG A 152 2.87 -7.25 9.71
C ARG A 152 2.42 -8.17 8.57
N SER A 153 1.24 -8.78 8.71
CA SER A 153 0.64 -9.66 7.70
C SER A 153 0.42 -8.93 6.37
N GLY A 154 0.67 -9.61 5.25
CA GLY A 154 0.51 -9.05 3.91
C GLY A 154 1.49 -7.93 3.53
N ALA A 155 2.35 -7.45 4.44
CA ALA A 155 3.32 -6.40 4.18
C ALA A 155 4.59 -6.93 3.50
N TYR A 156 5.31 -6.07 2.77
CA TYR A 156 6.54 -6.46 2.06
C TYR A 156 7.65 -7.01 2.97
N PRO A 157 7.81 -6.60 4.23
CA PRO A 157 8.71 -7.24 5.19
C PRO A 157 8.53 -8.75 5.32
N VAL A 158 7.33 -9.32 5.10
CA VAL A 158 7.10 -10.78 5.08
C VAL A 158 7.92 -11.45 3.97
N GLN A 159 7.92 -10.89 2.75
CA GLN A 159 8.70 -11.42 1.63
C GLN A 159 10.20 -11.30 1.90
N THR A 160 10.65 -10.17 2.45
CA THR A 160 12.03 -9.97 2.88
C THR A 160 12.46 -11.01 3.92
N ALA A 161 11.61 -11.25 4.92
CA ALA A 161 11.88 -12.24 5.96
C ALA A 161 12.01 -13.66 5.38
N ARG A 162 11.08 -14.07 4.54
CA ARG A 162 11.12 -15.39 3.88
C ARG A 162 12.37 -15.59 3.01
N LYS A 163 12.81 -14.52 2.35
CA LYS A 163 14.00 -14.57 1.48
C LYS A 163 15.30 -14.63 2.28
N LEU A 164 15.46 -13.80 3.32
CA LEU A 164 16.71 -13.66 4.04
C LEU A 164 16.84 -14.59 5.25
N PHE A 165 15.70 -14.96 5.85
CA PHE A 165 15.64 -15.75 7.09
C PHE A 165 14.73 -16.97 6.94
N PRO A 166 14.92 -17.84 5.90
CA PRO A 166 13.99 -18.95 5.61
C PRO A 166 13.90 -20.00 6.70
N LYS A 167 14.87 -20.04 7.64
CA LYS A 167 14.87 -20.97 8.79
C LYS A 167 14.20 -20.39 10.03
N ALA A 168 14.05 -19.06 10.12
CA ALA A 168 13.45 -18.41 11.27
C ALA A 168 11.93 -18.67 11.31
N LYS A 169 11.37 -18.61 12.50
CA LYS A 169 9.91 -18.65 12.71
C LYS A 169 9.35 -17.25 12.44
N LEU A 170 8.41 -17.14 11.52
CA LEU A 170 7.70 -15.88 11.27
C LEU A 170 6.41 -15.86 12.07
N ARG A 171 6.22 -14.82 12.89
CA ARG A 171 4.93 -14.49 13.51
C ARG A 171 4.37 -13.26 12.79
N GLN A 172 3.18 -13.41 12.25
CA GLN A 172 2.50 -12.36 11.51
C GLN A 172 1.35 -11.79 12.35
N PHE A 173 1.21 -10.46 12.30
CA PHE A 173 0.22 -9.69 13.07
C PHE A 173 -0.53 -8.76 12.12
N ASP A 174 -1.77 -8.45 12.42
CA ASP A 174 -2.59 -7.56 11.60
C ASP A 174 -2.09 -6.11 11.67
N ASP A 175 -1.47 -5.75 12.80
CA ASP A 175 -0.93 -4.42 13.05
C ASP A 175 0.58 -4.47 13.32
N GLU A 176 1.30 -3.43 12.84
CA GLU A 176 2.74 -3.33 13.00
C GLU A 176 3.16 -3.07 14.46
N THR A 177 2.32 -2.35 15.21
CA THR A 177 2.55 -2.07 16.63
C THR A 177 2.57 -3.38 17.45
N GLN A 178 1.68 -4.32 17.13
CA GLN A 178 1.67 -5.66 17.75
C GLN A 178 2.97 -6.41 17.47
N ALA A 179 3.50 -6.33 16.25
CA ALA A 179 4.77 -6.97 15.91
C ALA A 179 5.94 -6.41 16.73
N PHE A 180 5.99 -5.10 16.96
CA PHE A 180 7.01 -4.49 17.83
C PHE A 180 6.79 -4.85 19.31
N GLN A 181 5.55 -4.90 19.77
CA GLN A 181 5.23 -5.29 21.14
C GLN A 181 5.71 -6.71 21.47
N GLU A 182 5.68 -7.64 20.51
CA GLU A 182 6.24 -8.98 20.67
C GLU A 182 7.75 -8.98 20.95
N VAL A 183 8.47 -8.05 20.31
CA VAL A 183 9.91 -7.89 20.57
C VAL A 183 10.17 -7.28 21.94
N LEU A 184 9.40 -6.26 22.33
CA LEU A 184 9.49 -5.62 23.64
C LEU A 184 9.16 -6.59 24.76
N ASN A 185 8.15 -7.44 24.60
CA ASN A 185 7.74 -8.45 25.56
C ASN A 185 8.72 -9.64 25.65
N GLY A 186 9.69 -9.73 24.72
CA GLY A 186 10.65 -10.84 24.68
C GLY A 186 10.11 -12.13 24.06
N ASN A 187 9.02 -12.05 23.30
CA ASN A 187 8.43 -13.19 22.59
C ASN A 187 9.02 -13.38 21.18
N ALA A 188 9.71 -12.38 20.66
CA ALA A 188 10.43 -12.41 19.38
C ALA A 188 11.83 -11.78 19.54
N GLN A 189 12.82 -12.33 18.83
CA GLN A 189 14.17 -11.76 18.79
C GLN A 189 14.22 -10.44 18.01
N ALA A 190 13.39 -10.32 16.98
CA ALA A 190 13.38 -9.14 16.11
C ALA A 190 12.03 -8.91 15.44
N ALA A 191 11.84 -7.69 14.93
CA ALA A 191 10.77 -7.36 13.99
C ALA A 191 11.35 -6.75 12.71
N LEU A 192 10.67 -6.97 11.58
CA LEU A 192 10.95 -6.29 10.32
C LEU A 192 9.80 -5.34 10.00
N ALA A 193 10.15 -4.13 9.64
CA ALA A 193 9.20 -3.12 9.24
C ALA A 193 9.77 -2.19 8.17
N SER A 194 8.93 -1.34 7.63
CA SER A 194 9.31 -0.29 6.68
C SER A 194 9.92 0.91 7.39
N THR A 195 10.95 1.51 6.80
CA THR A 195 11.50 2.78 7.29
C THR A 195 10.45 3.89 7.26
N PRO A 196 10.42 4.80 8.25
CA PRO A 196 11.37 4.99 9.34
C PRO A 196 10.97 4.29 10.65
N THR A 197 9.93 3.49 10.69
CA THR A 197 9.33 2.97 11.93
C THR A 197 10.33 2.20 12.81
N PRO A 198 11.22 1.32 12.30
CA PRO A 198 12.20 0.63 13.14
C PRO A 198 13.13 1.58 13.90
N GLU A 199 13.61 2.64 13.23
CA GLU A 199 14.47 3.65 13.85
C GLU A 199 13.73 4.41 14.95
N GLN A 200 12.48 4.82 14.69
CA GLN A 200 11.63 5.50 15.67
C GLN A 200 11.36 4.62 16.90
N MET A 201 11.15 3.31 16.70
CA MET A 201 10.97 2.36 17.79
C MET A 201 12.21 2.24 18.67
N VAL A 202 13.41 2.26 18.10
CA VAL A 202 14.67 2.28 18.87
C VAL A 202 14.82 3.59 19.63
N ILE A 203 14.49 4.72 19.03
CA ILE A 203 14.52 6.03 19.70
C ILE A 203 13.57 6.08 20.90
N LYS A 204 12.34 5.54 20.74
CA LYS A 204 11.34 5.48 21.83
C LYS A 204 11.71 4.46 22.93
N ASN A 205 12.48 3.40 22.61
CA ASN A 205 12.79 2.30 23.52
C ASN A 205 14.30 1.97 23.55
N PRO A 206 15.17 2.92 23.83
CA PRO A 206 16.62 2.76 23.65
C PRO A 206 17.22 1.70 24.58
N GLU A 207 16.61 1.44 25.74
CA GLU A 207 17.08 0.42 26.68
C GLU A 207 16.74 -1.01 26.25
N SER A 208 15.69 -1.18 25.46
CA SER A 208 15.16 -2.51 25.10
C SER A 208 15.48 -2.93 23.67
N LEU A 209 15.64 -1.98 22.75
CA LEU A 209 15.75 -2.23 21.33
C LEU A 209 17.05 -1.67 20.74
N PHE A 210 17.46 -2.26 19.61
CA PHE A 210 18.58 -1.77 18.81
C PHE A 210 18.40 -2.14 17.33
N MET A 211 19.16 -1.45 16.44
CA MET A 211 19.25 -1.76 15.02
C MET A 211 20.46 -2.69 14.80
N PRO A 212 20.26 -4.00 14.48
CA PRO A 212 21.38 -4.92 14.30
C PRO A 212 22.17 -4.68 13.00
N PHE A 213 21.54 -4.02 12.02
CA PHE A 213 22.15 -3.73 10.73
C PHE A 213 22.18 -2.23 10.46
N LYS A 214 23.34 -1.70 10.10
CA LYS A 214 23.52 -0.28 9.75
C LYS A 214 22.86 0.09 8.42
N LYS A 215 22.70 -0.86 7.51
CA LYS A 215 22.08 -0.66 6.20
C LYS A 215 20.73 -1.38 6.15
N PRO A 216 19.75 -0.84 5.40
CA PRO A 216 18.51 -1.55 5.16
C PRO A 216 18.74 -2.93 4.53
N LEU A 217 17.88 -3.88 4.86
CA LEU A 217 17.92 -5.24 4.31
C LEU A 217 17.50 -5.27 2.84
N THR A 218 16.51 -4.48 2.47
CA THR A 218 16.07 -4.29 1.08
C THR A 218 15.57 -2.87 0.89
N ARG A 219 15.52 -2.42 -0.37
CA ARG A 219 14.86 -1.17 -0.79
C ARG A 219 13.75 -1.52 -1.78
N TYR A 220 12.72 -0.70 -1.84
CA TYR A 220 11.60 -0.89 -2.73
C TYR A 220 10.93 0.44 -3.10
N ALA A 221 10.19 0.41 -4.22
CA ALA A 221 9.35 1.50 -4.69
C ALA A 221 7.90 1.27 -4.28
N THR A 222 7.16 2.34 -4.03
CA THR A 222 5.72 2.30 -3.81
C THR A 222 5.00 3.00 -4.94
N GLY A 223 3.88 2.43 -5.38
CA GLY A 223 3.01 2.98 -6.42
C GLY A 223 1.56 3.01 -5.94
N PHE A 224 0.75 3.86 -6.57
CA PHE A 224 -0.69 3.70 -6.44
C PHE A 224 -1.10 2.42 -7.16
N ALA A 225 -2.10 1.74 -6.65
CA ALA A 225 -2.63 0.55 -7.31
C ALA A 225 -4.10 0.74 -7.69
N ILE A 226 -4.44 0.32 -8.90
CA ILE A 226 -5.79 0.38 -9.46
C ILE A 226 -6.16 -0.96 -10.09
N ARG A 227 -7.44 -1.16 -10.41
CA ARG A 227 -7.89 -2.37 -11.12
C ARG A 227 -7.25 -2.48 -12.50
N GLN A 228 -7.09 -3.69 -12.99
CA GLN A 228 -6.67 -3.94 -14.37
C GLN A 228 -7.71 -3.41 -15.34
N GLY A 229 -7.24 -2.95 -16.52
CA GLY A 229 -8.10 -2.35 -17.55
C GLY A 229 -8.28 -0.83 -17.43
N ASP A 230 -8.07 -0.23 -16.26
CA ASP A 230 -8.28 1.21 -16.00
C ASP A 230 -7.12 2.08 -16.55
N PHE A 231 -6.77 1.95 -17.84
CA PHE A 231 -5.61 2.62 -18.43
C PHE A 231 -5.74 4.15 -18.48
N ASN A 232 -6.95 4.69 -18.62
CA ASN A 232 -7.16 6.13 -18.60
C ASN A 232 -6.89 6.71 -17.20
N LEU A 233 -7.33 6.02 -16.16
CA LEU A 233 -7.01 6.38 -14.77
C LEU A 233 -5.51 6.25 -14.52
N LEU A 234 -4.87 5.16 -14.99
CA LEU A 234 -3.43 4.97 -14.87
C LEU A 234 -2.64 6.13 -15.49
N ASN A 235 -3.00 6.53 -16.71
CA ASN A 235 -2.35 7.64 -17.40
C ASN A 235 -2.51 8.97 -16.63
N PHE A 236 -3.71 9.27 -16.15
CA PHE A 236 -3.97 10.45 -15.32
C PHE A 236 -3.10 10.45 -14.05
N LEU A 237 -3.06 9.33 -13.33
CA LEU A 237 -2.29 9.20 -12.09
C LEU A 237 -0.78 9.32 -12.34
N ASN A 238 -0.26 8.71 -13.41
CA ASN A 238 1.15 8.81 -13.77
C ASN A 238 1.57 10.24 -14.11
N ASN A 239 0.75 10.95 -14.89
CA ASN A 239 1.02 12.35 -15.21
C ASN A 239 0.95 13.24 -13.96
N TRP A 240 0.00 12.99 -13.04
CA TRP A 240 -0.07 13.71 -11.78
C TRP A 240 1.20 13.47 -10.93
N ILE A 241 1.64 12.21 -10.81
CA ILE A 241 2.88 11.87 -10.08
C ILE A 241 4.07 12.61 -10.69
N GLN A 242 4.20 12.62 -12.01
CA GLN A 242 5.29 13.31 -12.68
C GLN A 242 5.28 14.81 -12.34
N VAL A 243 4.14 15.49 -12.50
CA VAL A 243 4.00 16.92 -12.18
C VAL A 243 4.36 17.20 -10.73
N ARG A 244 3.84 16.39 -9.77
CA ARG A 244 4.10 16.58 -8.33
C ARG A 244 5.53 16.18 -7.90
N THR A 245 6.21 15.38 -8.71
CA THR A 245 7.63 15.08 -8.53
C THR A 245 8.50 16.25 -8.97
N GLU A 246 8.22 16.78 -10.16
CA GLU A 246 9.03 17.84 -10.77
C GLU A 246 8.87 19.21 -10.08
N ASP A 247 7.67 19.53 -9.57
CA ASP A 247 7.46 20.74 -8.76
C ASP A 247 7.97 20.61 -7.31
N GLY A 248 8.47 19.43 -6.93
CA GLY A 248 9.04 19.13 -5.63
C GLY A 248 8.02 18.90 -4.52
N TRP A 249 6.71 18.93 -4.80
CA TRP A 249 5.69 18.80 -3.78
C TRP A 249 5.75 17.43 -3.07
N LEU A 250 5.88 16.32 -3.83
CA LEU A 250 6.02 14.98 -3.25
C LEU A 250 7.26 14.87 -2.35
N ASN A 251 8.40 15.42 -2.79
CA ASN A 251 9.61 15.43 -1.97
C ASN A 251 9.42 16.24 -0.69
N ASN A 252 8.80 17.42 -0.77
CA ASN A 252 8.56 18.25 0.41
C ASN A 252 7.67 17.55 1.44
N ARG A 253 6.62 16.85 1.00
CA ARG A 253 5.77 16.05 1.90
C ARG A 253 6.51 14.87 2.49
N TYR A 254 7.34 14.17 1.68
CA TYR A 254 8.20 13.10 2.17
C TYR A 254 9.17 13.60 3.24
N GLN A 255 9.86 14.73 3.03
CA GLN A 255 10.76 15.31 4.03
C GLN A 255 10.00 15.62 5.33
N TYR A 256 8.85 16.29 5.25
CA TYR A 256 8.04 16.60 6.43
C TYR A 256 7.68 15.36 7.24
N TRP A 257 7.11 14.33 6.61
CA TRP A 257 6.60 13.16 7.32
C TRP A 257 7.70 12.16 7.77
N PHE A 258 8.79 12.03 7.00
CA PHE A 258 9.78 10.98 7.24
C PHE A 258 11.12 11.49 7.75
N LYS A 259 11.40 12.79 7.68
CA LYS A 259 12.70 13.36 8.05
C LYS A 259 12.63 14.41 9.15
N THR A 260 11.42 14.88 9.51
CA THR A 260 11.20 15.74 10.66
C THR A 260 10.35 15.05 11.73
N THR A 261 10.21 15.71 12.87
CA THR A 261 9.33 15.30 13.98
C THR A 261 8.20 16.30 14.21
N ASP A 262 8.06 17.30 13.35
CA ASP A 262 7.15 18.43 13.54
C ASP A 262 5.68 18.01 13.61
N TRP A 263 5.34 16.91 12.94
CA TRP A 263 3.99 16.31 12.94
C TRP A 263 3.65 15.55 14.23
N GLN A 264 4.64 15.21 15.07
CA GLN A 264 4.40 14.42 16.30
C GLN A 264 3.48 15.12 17.28
N ASN A 265 3.48 16.44 17.27
CA ASN A 265 2.56 17.24 18.08
C ASN A 265 1.08 17.06 17.71
N LEU A 266 0.79 16.56 16.52
CA LEU A 266 -0.57 16.34 16.01
C LEU A 266 -1.18 15.04 16.54
N VAL A 267 -0.39 14.10 17.02
CA VAL A 267 -0.82 12.77 17.47
C VAL A 267 -0.73 12.65 19.00
N ASN A 268 -1.46 11.68 19.55
CA ASN A 268 -1.32 11.33 20.96
C ASN A 268 0.01 10.59 21.19
N GLU A 269 0.62 10.75 22.35
CA GLU A 269 1.91 10.14 22.71
C GLU A 269 1.91 8.60 22.65
N ASN A 270 0.74 7.99 22.65
CA ASN A 270 0.53 6.53 22.66
C ASN A 270 0.23 5.93 21.28
N ASN A 271 0.34 6.70 20.19
CA ASN A 271 0.16 6.21 18.81
C ASN A 271 1.50 5.84 18.18
#